data_94cf41a9db8fb1bac02485bcd441d0c8
#
_entry.id   94cf41a9db8fb1bac02485bcd441d0c8
#
_cell.length_a   1.000
_cell.length_b   1.000
_cell.length_c   1.000
_cell.angle_alpha   90.00
_cell.angle_beta   90.00
_cell.angle_gamma   90.00
#
_symmetry.space_group_name_H-M   'P 1'
#
loop_
_entity.id
_entity.type
_entity.pdbx_description
1 polymer ?
#
loop_
_entity_poly.entity_id
_entity_poly.type
_entity_poly.pdbx_seq_one_letter_code
_entity_poly.pdbx_strand_id
1 'polypeptide(L)'
;MFDDRIEIYSPGGMVSGISLEEKDLLKIPSKRRNPILADIFSRLKYMERRGSGFKKILADYKGQVEFDETKMPVFEADNDDFILTLYNLNYGSSYATQANENVIENVIENVIEISEEKIKKLMPGIRLH
;
A
#
# COMPACT_ATOMS: atom_id res chain seq x y z
N MET A 1 -6.07 2.30 9.44
CA MET A 1 -5.24 1.36 8.70
C MET A 1 -5.56 -0.03 9.18
N PHE A 2 -5.85 -0.95 8.26
CA PHE A 2 -6.24 -2.34 8.55
C PHE A 2 -5.13 -3.27 8.05
N ASP A 3 -5.14 -4.54 8.42
CA ASP A 3 -4.13 -5.50 7.96
C ASP A 3 -4.30 -5.84 6.46
N ASP A 4 -5.54 -5.83 5.99
CA ASP A 4 -5.93 -6.18 4.63
C ASP A 4 -6.03 -4.99 3.67
N ARG A 5 -6.09 -3.75 4.17
CA ARG A 5 -6.30 -2.54 3.37
C ARG A 5 -5.90 -1.25 4.06
N ILE A 6 -5.73 -0.21 3.27
CA ILE A 6 -5.62 1.18 3.70
C ILE A 6 -6.83 1.94 3.16
N GLU A 7 -7.51 2.66 4.04
CA GLU A 7 -8.57 3.60 3.67
C GLU A 7 -8.05 5.03 3.85
N ILE A 8 -8.14 5.82 2.79
CA ILE A 8 -7.78 7.24 2.78
C ILE A 8 -9.07 8.02 2.68
N TYR A 9 -9.40 8.71 3.76
CA TYR A 9 -10.57 9.56 3.87
C TYR A 9 -10.21 11.02 3.63
N SER A 10 -11.00 11.70 2.80
CA SER A 10 -10.89 13.14 2.57
C SER A 10 -12.26 13.77 2.74
N PRO A 11 -12.43 14.73 3.68
CA PRO A 11 -13.66 15.49 3.77
C PRO A 11 -13.86 16.33 2.51
N GLY A 12 -15.09 16.35 2.03
CA GLY A 12 -15.48 17.02 0.80
C GLY A 12 -15.56 16.08 -0.40
N GLY A 13 -16.74 15.99 -0.98
CA GLY A 13 -17.04 15.17 -2.14
C GLY A 13 -16.30 15.62 -3.41
N MET A 14 -16.63 15.04 -4.53
CA MET A 14 -16.04 15.40 -5.83
C MET A 14 -16.44 16.82 -6.26
N VAL A 15 -15.59 17.45 -7.05
CA VAL A 15 -15.90 18.76 -7.65
C VAL A 15 -17.18 18.63 -8.48
N SER A 16 -18.10 19.58 -8.34
CA SER A 16 -19.44 19.54 -8.91
C SER A 16 -19.51 19.03 -10.36
N GLY A 17 -20.46 18.15 -10.61
CA GLY A 17 -20.70 17.55 -11.93
C GLY A 17 -19.84 16.33 -12.26
N ILE A 18 -19.08 15.80 -11.29
CA ILE A 18 -18.35 14.54 -11.45
C ILE A 18 -19.01 13.51 -10.53
N SER A 19 -19.59 12.46 -11.12
CA SER A 19 -20.01 11.24 -10.42
C SER A 19 -19.02 10.14 -10.71
N LEU A 20 -18.58 9.42 -9.68
CA LEU A 20 -17.69 8.27 -9.82
C LEU A 20 -18.46 7.01 -10.24
N GLU A 21 -19.74 6.92 -9.91
CA GLU A 21 -20.59 5.77 -10.22
C GLU A 21 -20.98 5.70 -11.70
N GLU A 22 -21.19 6.87 -12.33
CA GLU A 22 -21.68 6.97 -13.70
C GLU A 22 -20.57 7.10 -14.76
N LYS A 23 -19.34 7.38 -14.33
CA LYS A 23 -18.24 7.66 -15.26
C LYS A 23 -17.10 6.65 -15.11
N ASP A 24 -16.62 6.22 -16.27
CA ASP A 24 -15.34 5.52 -16.37
C ASP A 24 -14.23 6.35 -15.69
N LEU A 25 -13.62 5.80 -14.64
CA LEU A 25 -12.55 6.43 -13.87
C LEU A 25 -11.40 6.95 -14.75
N LEU A 26 -11.20 6.31 -15.91
CA LEU A 26 -10.17 6.70 -16.87
C LEU A 26 -10.49 7.97 -17.67
N LYS A 27 -11.77 8.37 -17.66
CA LYS A 27 -12.27 9.54 -18.41
C LYS A 27 -12.61 10.72 -17.53
N ILE A 28 -12.36 10.63 -16.23
CA ILE A 28 -12.63 11.74 -15.31
C ILE A 28 -11.71 12.90 -15.63
N PRO A 29 -12.27 14.09 -15.91
CA PRO A 29 -11.47 15.27 -16.23
C PRO A 29 -10.75 15.80 -15.00
N SER A 30 -9.58 16.41 -15.20
CA SER A 30 -8.88 17.14 -14.13
C SER A 30 -9.63 18.43 -13.81
N LYS A 31 -10.35 18.42 -12.70
CA LYS A 31 -10.98 19.64 -12.14
C LYS A 31 -10.36 19.97 -10.79
N ARG A 32 -10.08 21.23 -10.58
CA ARG A 32 -9.45 21.72 -9.36
C ARG A 32 -10.46 22.49 -8.51
N ARG A 33 -10.62 22.14 -7.25
CA ARG A 33 -11.46 22.88 -6.32
C ARG A 33 -10.82 24.20 -5.94
N ASN A 34 -9.51 24.20 -5.68
CA ASN A 34 -8.73 25.38 -5.36
C ASN A 34 -7.56 25.50 -6.35
N PRO A 35 -7.69 26.32 -7.41
CA PRO A 35 -6.66 26.49 -8.42
C PRO A 35 -5.35 27.03 -7.86
N ILE A 36 -5.40 27.93 -6.87
CA ILE A 36 -4.20 28.55 -6.29
C ILE A 36 -3.36 27.52 -5.54
N LEU A 37 -3.98 26.73 -4.66
CA LEU A 37 -3.29 25.65 -3.95
C LEU A 37 -2.76 24.58 -4.91
N ALA A 38 -3.54 24.20 -5.90
CA ALA A 38 -3.13 23.25 -6.92
C ALA A 38 -1.91 23.74 -7.72
N ASP A 39 -1.84 25.04 -8.01
CA ASP A 39 -0.70 25.65 -8.67
C ASP A 39 0.57 25.63 -7.80
N ILE A 40 0.45 25.93 -6.52
CA ILE A 40 1.55 25.88 -5.56
C ILE A 40 2.09 24.43 -5.45
N PHE A 41 1.20 23.45 -5.24
CA PHE A 41 1.61 22.04 -5.13
C PHE A 41 2.23 21.48 -6.42
N SER A 42 1.74 21.94 -7.57
CA SER A 42 2.32 21.58 -8.86
C SER A 42 3.73 22.15 -9.03
N ARG A 43 3.99 23.39 -8.62
CA ARG A 43 5.32 24.01 -8.64
C ARG A 43 6.30 23.33 -7.69
N LEU A 44 5.81 22.89 -6.53
CA LEU A 44 6.57 22.10 -5.57
C LEU A 44 6.73 20.63 -5.94
N LYS A 45 6.20 20.21 -7.09
CA LYS A 45 6.21 18.81 -7.61
C LYS A 45 5.47 17.79 -6.74
N TYR A 46 4.58 18.23 -5.86
CA TYR A 46 3.72 17.34 -5.07
C TYR A 46 2.45 16.90 -5.83
N MET A 47 2.15 17.54 -6.93
CA MET A 47 0.92 17.29 -7.70
C MET A 47 1.17 17.43 -9.20
N GLU A 48 0.60 16.51 -9.98
CA GLU A 48 0.50 16.61 -11.44
C GLU A 48 -0.86 17.21 -11.85
N ARG A 49 -0.87 18.05 -12.89
CA ARG A 49 -2.09 18.72 -13.36
C ARG A 49 -2.88 17.94 -14.41
N ARG A 50 -2.40 16.77 -14.81
CA ARG A 50 -2.89 16.04 -16.00
C ARG A 50 -4.12 15.18 -15.76
N GLY A 51 -4.64 15.08 -14.52
CA GLY A 51 -5.73 14.15 -14.18
C GLY A 51 -5.33 12.69 -14.30
N SER A 52 -4.05 12.39 -14.13
CA SER A 52 -3.48 11.05 -14.30
C SER A 52 -3.59 10.16 -13.05
N GLY A 53 -4.08 10.70 -11.91
CA GLY A 53 -4.06 10.00 -10.62
C GLY A 53 -4.77 8.65 -10.63
N PHE A 54 -6.03 8.61 -11.07
CA PHE A 54 -6.80 7.36 -11.16
C PHE A 54 -6.14 6.35 -12.09
N LYS A 55 -5.69 6.79 -13.26
CA LYS A 55 -5.02 5.94 -14.25
C LYS A 55 -3.75 5.31 -13.68
N LYS A 56 -2.97 6.10 -12.97
CA LYS A 56 -1.71 5.64 -12.37
C LYS A 56 -1.98 4.61 -11.27
N ILE A 57 -2.90 4.89 -10.33
CA ILE A 57 -3.26 3.95 -9.27
C ILE A 57 -3.72 2.61 -9.85
N LEU A 58 -4.63 2.64 -10.83
CA LEU A 58 -5.14 1.42 -11.44
C LEU A 58 -4.06 0.65 -12.23
N ALA A 59 -3.18 1.37 -12.94
CA ALA A 59 -2.09 0.75 -13.69
C ALA A 59 -1.04 0.13 -12.76
N ASP A 60 -0.67 0.83 -11.68
CA ASP A 60 0.28 0.35 -10.69
C ASP A 60 -0.23 -0.93 -9.99
N TYR A 61 -1.53 -1.00 -9.68
CA TYR A 61 -2.15 -2.21 -9.13
C TYR A 61 -2.14 -3.38 -10.11
N LYS A 62 -2.57 -3.15 -11.36
CA LYS A 62 -2.59 -4.18 -12.41
C LYS A 62 -1.21 -4.71 -12.77
N GLY A 63 -0.18 -3.93 -12.55
CA GLY A 63 1.21 -4.30 -12.78
C GLY A 63 1.83 -5.18 -11.69
N GLN A 64 1.16 -5.40 -10.57
CA GLN A 64 1.67 -6.22 -9.48
C GLN A 64 1.47 -7.71 -9.73
N VAL A 65 2.42 -8.53 -9.28
CA VAL A 65 2.39 -10.00 -9.46
C VAL A 65 1.19 -10.63 -8.74
N GLU A 66 0.86 -10.14 -7.54
CA GLU A 66 -0.23 -10.63 -6.70
C GLU A 66 -1.57 -9.93 -6.98
N PHE A 67 -1.70 -9.30 -8.14
CA PHE A 67 -2.92 -8.62 -8.51
C PHE A 67 -4.07 -9.62 -8.72
N ASP A 68 -5.19 -9.34 -8.08
CA ASP A 68 -6.47 -10.02 -8.27
C ASP A 68 -7.56 -8.96 -8.52
N GLU A 69 -8.48 -9.25 -9.42
CA GLU A 69 -9.59 -8.33 -9.72
C GLU A 69 -10.46 -8.02 -8.49
N THR A 70 -10.53 -8.94 -7.52
CA THR A 70 -11.25 -8.72 -6.25
C THR A 70 -10.59 -7.69 -5.34
N LYS A 71 -9.29 -7.40 -5.56
CA LYS A 71 -8.48 -6.45 -4.81
C LYS A 71 -8.22 -5.15 -5.56
N MET A 72 -9.07 -4.80 -6.53
CA MET A 72 -9.00 -3.51 -7.22
C MET A 72 -9.18 -2.35 -6.24
N PRO A 73 -8.46 -1.25 -6.42
CA PRO A 73 -8.72 -0.02 -5.68
C PRO A 73 -10.16 0.44 -5.85
N VAL A 74 -10.80 0.80 -4.73
CA VAL A 74 -12.18 1.29 -4.72
C VAL A 74 -12.18 2.79 -4.44
N PHE A 75 -12.90 3.53 -5.25
CA PHE A 75 -13.07 4.97 -5.11
C PHE A 75 -14.55 5.25 -4.86
N GLU A 76 -14.85 5.80 -3.70
CA GLU A 76 -16.21 6.16 -3.29
C GLU A 76 -16.26 7.67 -3.04
N ALA A 77 -17.28 8.31 -3.52
CA ALA A 77 -17.50 9.72 -3.27
C ALA A 77 -18.99 10.03 -3.22
N ASP A 78 -19.37 10.74 -2.21
CA ASP A 78 -20.67 11.39 -2.09
C ASP A 78 -20.54 12.92 -2.07
N ASN A 79 -21.55 13.62 -1.56
CA ASN A 79 -21.55 15.08 -1.53
C ASN A 79 -20.55 15.65 -0.53
N ASP A 80 -20.25 14.91 0.53
CA ASP A 80 -19.53 15.40 1.69
C ASP A 80 -18.16 14.74 1.85
N ASP A 81 -17.98 13.55 1.30
CA ASP A 81 -16.82 12.72 1.54
C ASP A 81 -16.24 12.10 0.26
N PHE A 82 -14.94 11.83 0.28
CA PHE A 82 -14.23 11.02 -0.68
C PHE A 82 -13.41 9.97 0.05
N ILE A 83 -13.55 8.71 -0.33
CA ILE A 83 -12.85 7.57 0.26
C ILE A 83 -12.11 6.81 -0.83
N LEU A 84 -10.83 6.56 -0.60
CA LEU A 84 -10.01 5.68 -1.41
C LEU A 84 -9.62 4.46 -0.60
N THR A 85 -10.02 3.28 -1.04
CA THR A 85 -9.64 2.00 -0.44
C THR A 85 -8.58 1.32 -1.30
N LEU A 86 -7.42 1.06 -0.71
CA LEU A 86 -6.30 0.35 -1.31
C LEU A 86 -6.09 -0.98 -0.59
N TYR A 87 -6.33 -2.08 -1.27
CA TYR A 87 -6.16 -3.42 -0.70
C TYR A 87 -4.69 -3.84 -0.64
N ASN A 88 -4.31 -4.54 0.42
CA ASN A 88 -3.02 -5.19 0.52
C ASN A 88 -3.02 -6.44 -0.37
N LEU A 89 -2.30 -6.39 -1.48
CA LEU A 89 -2.25 -7.50 -2.44
C LEU A 89 -1.60 -8.75 -1.85
N ASN A 90 -0.67 -8.58 -0.91
CA ASN A 90 0.02 -9.68 -0.23
C ASN A 90 -0.82 -10.32 0.89
N TYR A 91 -1.92 -9.70 1.31
CA TYR A 91 -2.75 -10.25 2.37
C TYR A 91 -3.43 -11.55 1.91
N GLY A 92 -3.18 -12.62 2.65
CA GLY A 92 -3.69 -13.97 2.33
C GLY A 92 -3.00 -14.64 1.13
N SER A 93 -1.91 -14.07 0.60
CA SER A 93 -1.12 -14.74 -0.43
C SER A 93 -0.16 -15.76 0.17
N SER A 94 0.10 -16.83 -0.56
CA SER A 94 1.07 -17.87 -0.15
C SER A 94 2.49 -17.33 0.03
N TYR A 95 2.84 -16.26 -0.68
CA TYR A 95 4.15 -15.60 -0.58
C TYR A 95 4.34 -14.88 0.75
N ALA A 96 3.31 -14.24 1.29
CA ALA A 96 3.40 -13.57 2.58
C ALA A 96 3.64 -14.58 3.71
N THR A 97 3.03 -15.75 3.64
CA THR A 97 3.22 -16.83 4.60
C THR A 97 4.63 -17.39 4.52
N GLN A 98 5.13 -17.68 3.32
CA GLN A 98 6.50 -18.22 3.12
C GLN A 98 7.59 -17.21 3.52
N ALA A 99 7.42 -15.94 3.19
CA ALA A 99 8.37 -14.89 3.58
C ALA A 99 8.47 -14.74 5.11
N ASN A 100 7.36 -14.82 5.82
CA ASN A 100 7.33 -14.77 7.27
C ASN A 100 7.96 -16.01 7.91
N GLU A 101 7.66 -17.20 7.38
CA GLU A 101 8.28 -18.45 7.85
C GLU A 101 9.79 -18.44 7.65
N ASN A 102 10.29 -18.07 6.47
CA ASN A 102 11.72 -17.97 6.20
C ASN A 102 12.44 -16.95 7.08
N VAL A 103 11.84 -15.81 7.37
CA VAL A 103 12.41 -14.80 8.27
C VAL A 103 12.48 -15.32 9.70
N ILE A 104 11.46 -16.02 10.18
CA ILE A 104 11.41 -16.61 11.52
C ILE A 104 12.46 -17.72 11.64
N GLU A 105 12.57 -18.62 10.67
CA GLU A 105 13.60 -19.68 10.66
C GLU A 105 15.01 -19.09 10.70
N ASN A 106 15.32 -18.11 9.86
CA ASN A 106 16.64 -17.47 9.84
C ASN A 106 16.98 -16.77 11.17
N VAL A 107 16.01 -16.12 11.81
CA VAL A 107 16.21 -15.49 13.12
C VAL A 107 16.46 -16.54 14.21
N ILE A 108 15.74 -17.64 14.20
CA ILE A 108 15.92 -18.75 15.16
C ILE A 108 17.31 -19.39 14.98
N GLU A 109 17.74 -19.70 13.77
CA GLU A 109 19.07 -20.25 13.49
C GLU A 109 20.19 -19.30 13.98
N ASN A 110 20.10 -18.01 13.69
CA ASN A 110 21.09 -17.03 14.15
C ASN A 110 21.14 -16.93 15.68
N VAL A 111 20.01 -16.99 16.37
CA VAL A 111 19.97 -16.98 17.84
C VAL A 111 20.60 -18.24 18.43
N ILE A 112 20.38 -19.41 17.83
CA ILE A 112 20.99 -20.67 18.27
C ILE A 112 22.51 -20.63 18.10
N GLU A 113 23.05 -20.18 16.95
CA GLU A 113 24.48 -20.03 16.73
C GLU A 113 25.15 -19.09 17.73
N ILE A 114 24.57 -17.92 18.00
CA ILE A 114 25.09 -16.96 18.98
C ILE A 114 25.09 -17.57 20.40
N SER A 115 24.07 -18.35 20.74
CA SER A 115 23.98 -19.03 22.05
C SER A 115 25.04 -20.09 22.20
N GLU A 116 25.30 -20.91 21.19
CA GLU A 116 26.36 -21.94 21.17
C GLU A 116 27.76 -21.32 21.27
N GLU A 117 28.04 -20.25 20.52
CA GLU A 117 29.34 -19.56 20.63
C GLU A 117 29.57 -18.96 22.01
N LYS A 118 28.53 -18.37 22.63
CA LYS A 118 28.60 -17.83 24.00
C LYS A 118 28.89 -18.93 25.02
N ILE A 119 28.24 -20.07 24.91
CA ILE A 119 28.46 -21.23 25.80
C ILE A 119 29.88 -21.75 25.65
N LYS A 120 30.40 -21.86 24.42
CA LYS A 120 31.81 -22.28 24.16
C LYS A 120 32.85 -21.33 24.72
N LYS A 121 32.57 -20.00 24.71
CA LYS A 121 33.44 -18.97 25.31
C LYS A 121 33.42 -18.95 26.83
N LEU A 122 32.25 -19.18 27.43
CA LEU A 122 32.07 -19.11 28.89
C LEU A 122 32.50 -20.39 29.61
N MET A 123 32.44 -21.54 28.94
CA MET A 123 32.76 -22.88 29.51
C MET A 123 33.63 -23.66 28.53
N PRO A 124 34.94 -23.30 28.37
CA PRO A 124 35.86 -24.07 27.57
C PRO A 124 36.05 -25.48 28.22
N GLY A 125 35.67 -26.53 27.55
CA GLY A 125 35.77 -27.91 28.02
C GLY A 125 34.45 -28.66 28.16
N ILE A 126 33.31 -28.04 27.99
CA ILE A 126 32.01 -28.71 27.86
C ILE A 126 31.83 -29.21 26.44
N ARG A 127 31.64 -30.54 26.29
CA ARG A 127 31.24 -31.14 25.02
C ARG A 127 29.73 -31.01 24.88
N LEU A 128 29.32 -30.17 23.91
CA LEU A 128 27.95 -30.13 23.45
C LEU A 128 27.72 -31.24 22.44
N HIS A 129 26.83 -32.15 22.76
CA HIS A 129 26.37 -33.20 21.87
C HIS A 129 25.10 -32.80 21.14
#